data_7339504b53c0fe1b6160077f5b033397
#
_entry.id   7339504b53c0fe1b6160077f5b033397
#
_cell.length_a   1.000
_cell.length_b   1.000
_cell.length_c   1.000
_cell.angle_alpha   90.00
_cell.angle_beta   90.00
_cell.angle_gamma   90.00
#
_symmetry.space_group_name_H-M   'P 1'
#
loop_
_entity.id
_entity.type
_entity.pdbx_description
1 polymer ?
#
loop_
_entity_poly.entity_id
_entity_poly.type
_entity_poly.pdbx_seq_one_letter_code
_entity_poly.pdbx_strand_id
1 'polypeptide(L)'
;MVQPARVSRLPARLPRRLVQLYAGLVLYGVSIALMVRSSLGSMPWDVLHQGLAGQLGWSLGLVVIAVGAVVLLAWIPLRERPGIGTISNVVVIGLAVDAALAVLPSPSGLGSRLAFAAAGIVLNGVATAAYIGVQLGPGPRDGLMTGLVRLTGRSVRVVRTGIEVAVVATGWLLGGTLGLGTLLYAVCIGSLVHSLLPRFTVDLVPPADPVGAGAAA
;
A
#
# COMPACT_ATOMS: atom_id res chain seq x y z
N MET A 1 -25.67 -32.63 -6.05
CA MET A 1 -24.97 -31.55 -6.77
C MET A 1 -25.48 -30.24 -6.20
N VAL A 2 -24.79 -29.67 -5.20
CA VAL A 2 -25.13 -28.38 -4.61
C VAL A 2 -24.37 -27.32 -5.41
N GLN A 3 -25.08 -26.48 -6.16
CA GLN A 3 -24.49 -25.31 -6.82
C GLN A 3 -23.94 -24.39 -5.75
N PRO A 4 -22.66 -23.93 -5.87
CA PRO A 4 -22.16 -22.88 -5.00
C PRO A 4 -22.96 -21.61 -5.30
N ALA A 5 -23.68 -21.11 -4.29
CA ALA A 5 -24.38 -19.85 -4.36
C ALA A 5 -23.42 -18.76 -4.85
N ARG A 6 -23.69 -18.17 -6.01
CA ARG A 6 -23.07 -16.93 -6.46
C ARG A 6 -23.48 -15.84 -5.47
N VAL A 7 -22.69 -15.68 -4.44
CA VAL A 7 -22.81 -14.53 -3.57
C VAL A 7 -22.47 -13.30 -4.41
N SER A 8 -23.49 -12.57 -4.81
CA SER A 8 -23.35 -11.23 -5.40
C SER A 8 -22.81 -10.29 -4.33
N ARG A 9 -21.48 -10.20 -4.25
CA ARG A 9 -20.73 -9.54 -3.15
C ARG A 9 -20.70 -8.02 -3.26
N LEU A 10 -21.68 -7.36 -3.88
CA LEU A 10 -21.50 -5.99 -4.33
C LEU A 10 -22.43 -4.91 -3.80
N PRO A 11 -23.36 -4.85 -2.97
CA PRO A 11 -23.74 -3.51 -2.50
C PRO A 11 -23.56 -3.23 -1.02
N ALA A 12 -23.29 -4.22 -0.18
CA ALA A 12 -23.20 -3.98 1.24
C ALA A 12 -22.03 -3.01 1.58
N ARG A 13 -22.39 -1.80 2.04
CA ARG A 13 -21.48 -0.78 2.56
C ARG A 13 -20.48 -0.18 1.54
N LEU A 14 -20.78 -0.23 0.23
CA LEU A 14 -19.90 0.32 -0.81
C LEU A 14 -19.49 1.78 -0.56
N PRO A 15 -20.37 2.72 -0.18
CA PRO A 15 -19.97 4.10 0.10
C PRO A 15 -18.92 4.20 1.22
N ARG A 16 -19.12 3.48 2.32
CA ARG A 16 -18.14 3.42 3.43
C ARG A 16 -16.80 2.86 2.96
N ARG A 17 -16.81 1.80 2.15
CA ARG A 17 -15.59 1.17 1.61
C ARG A 17 -14.83 2.12 0.69
N LEU A 18 -15.54 2.88 -0.16
CA LEU A 18 -14.92 3.87 -1.03
C LEU A 18 -14.31 5.03 -0.23
N VAL A 19 -15.05 5.59 0.74
CA VAL A 19 -14.52 6.65 1.62
C VAL A 19 -13.27 6.16 2.36
N GLN A 20 -13.32 4.97 2.95
CA GLN A 20 -12.19 4.38 3.67
C GLN A 20 -11.01 4.10 2.72
N LEU A 21 -11.27 3.61 1.48
CA LEU A 21 -10.24 3.40 0.47
C LEU A 21 -9.51 4.71 0.17
N TYR A 22 -10.24 5.74 -0.28
CA TYR A 22 -9.63 6.99 -0.70
C TYR A 22 -8.94 7.73 0.45
N ALA A 23 -9.53 7.73 1.64
CA ALA A 23 -8.87 8.25 2.84
C ALA A 23 -7.56 7.50 3.13
N GLY A 24 -7.57 6.17 3.08
CA GLY A 24 -6.38 5.34 3.25
C GLY A 24 -5.31 5.63 2.20
N LEU A 25 -5.68 5.77 0.91
CA LEU A 25 -4.73 6.06 -0.15
C LEU A 25 -4.11 7.46 -0.04
N VAL A 26 -4.90 8.46 0.34
CA VAL A 26 -4.38 9.82 0.60
C VAL A 26 -3.42 9.80 1.79
N LEU A 27 -3.79 9.17 2.91
CA LEU A 27 -2.91 9.02 4.07
C LEU A 27 -1.63 8.27 3.71
N TYR A 28 -1.71 7.29 2.81
CA TYR A 28 -0.53 6.57 2.31
C TYR A 28 0.42 7.52 1.58
N GLY A 29 -0.07 8.35 0.66
CA GLY A 29 0.74 9.35 -0.04
C GLY A 29 1.37 10.38 0.93
N VAL A 30 0.60 10.87 1.91
CA VAL A 30 1.12 11.75 2.97
C VAL A 30 2.22 11.07 3.77
N SER A 31 2.08 9.78 4.09
CA SER A 31 3.11 9.03 4.83
C SER A 31 4.41 8.90 4.05
N ILE A 32 4.34 8.68 2.73
CA ILE A 32 5.52 8.71 1.85
C ILE A 32 6.20 10.07 1.92
N ALA A 33 5.43 11.15 1.77
CA ALA A 33 5.97 12.50 1.79
C ALA A 33 6.67 12.84 3.12
N LEU A 34 6.12 12.39 4.26
CA LEU A 34 6.74 12.54 5.58
C LEU A 34 8.08 11.80 5.65
N MET A 35 8.14 10.55 5.19
CA MET A 35 9.38 9.77 5.15
C MET A 35 10.43 10.44 4.26
N VAL A 36 10.05 10.91 3.08
CA VAL A 36 10.94 11.63 2.15
C VAL A 36 11.47 12.91 2.78
N ARG A 37 10.60 13.73 3.37
CA ARG A 37 10.99 14.97 4.06
C ARG A 37 11.90 14.73 5.27
N SER A 38 11.77 13.60 5.95
CA SER A 38 12.65 13.25 7.06
C SER A 38 14.12 13.15 6.63
N SER A 39 14.38 12.77 5.36
CA SER A 39 15.73 12.50 4.80
C SER A 39 16.54 11.50 5.64
N LEU A 40 15.87 10.62 6.42
CA LEU A 40 16.50 9.55 7.21
C LEU A 40 16.45 8.20 6.52
N GLY A 41 15.92 8.14 5.31
CA GLY A 41 15.67 6.94 4.53
C GLY A 41 14.20 6.77 4.24
N SER A 42 13.88 6.10 3.15
CA SER A 42 12.52 5.91 2.64
C SER A 42 12.09 4.45 2.69
N MET A 43 10.81 4.21 2.42
CA MET A 43 10.29 2.85 2.26
C MET A 43 10.98 2.15 1.08
N PRO A 44 11.13 0.82 1.06
CA PRO A 44 11.87 0.10 0.02
C PRO A 44 11.56 0.54 -1.42
N TRP A 45 10.29 0.59 -1.78
CA TRP A 45 9.86 1.02 -3.11
C TRP A 45 10.07 2.51 -3.37
N ASP A 46 10.02 3.32 -2.33
CA ASP A 46 10.21 4.76 -2.47
C ASP A 46 11.69 5.13 -2.60
N VAL A 47 12.61 4.25 -2.19
CA VAL A 47 14.03 4.36 -2.57
C VAL A 47 14.17 4.27 -4.09
N LEU A 48 13.47 3.32 -4.74
CA LEU A 48 13.42 3.23 -6.21
C LEU A 48 12.76 4.46 -6.84
N HIS A 49 11.62 4.89 -6.30
CA HIS A 49 10.91 6.06 -6.84
C HIS A 49 11.75 7.33 -6.74
N GLN A 50 12.46 7.56 -5.62
CA GLN A 50 13.35 8.71 -5.47
C GLN A 50 14.53 8.67 -6.44
N GLY A 51 15.16 7.50 -6.59
CA GLY A 51 16.25 7.32 -7.52
C GLY A 51 15.81 7.65 -8.96
N LEU A 52 14.67 7.10 -9.39
CA LEU A 52 14.11 7.38 -10.72
C LEU A 52 13.71 8.85 -10.87
N ALA A 53 13.08 9.47 -9.86
CA ALA A 53 12.69 10.86 -9.88
C ALA A 53 13.90 11.78 -10.08
N GLY A 54 15.00 11.51 -9.37
CA GLY A 54 16.25 12.23 -9.52
C GLY A 54 16.89 12.11 -10.92
N GLN A 55 16.84 10.90 -11.51
CA GLN A 55 17.42 10.66 -12.84
C GLN A 55 16.55 11.25 -13.98
N LEU A 56 15.23 11.19 -13.84
CA LEU A 56 14.28 11.62 -14.88
C LEU A 56 13.92 13.11 -14.78
N GLY A 57 14.18 13.76 -13.64
CA GLY A 57 13.72 15.12 -13.35
C GLY A 57 12.20 15.23 -13.19
N TRP A 58 11.51 14.12 -12.90
CA TRP A 58 10.06 14.07 -12.71
C TRP A 58 9.70 14.28 -11.24
N SER A 59 8.44 14.70 -10.99
CA SER A 59 7.93 14.71 -9.61
C SER A 59 7.88 13.29 -9.05
N LEU A 60 8.03 13.17 -7.72
CA LEU A 60 8.01 11.87 -7.06
C LEU A 60 6.67 11.16 -7.29
N GLY A 61 5.55 11.88 -7.20
CA GLY A 61 4.22 11.32 -7.41
C GLY A 61 4.01 10.82 -8.83
N LEU A 62 4.52 11.54 -9.84
CA LEU A 62 4.46 11.06 -11.22
C LEU A 62 5.25 9.76 -11.40
N VAL A 63 6.42 9.64 -10.78
CA VAL A 63 7.20 8.39 -10.80
C VAL A 63 6.47 7.27 -10.09
N VAL A 64 5.82 7.52 -8.94
CA VAL A 64 4.98 6.53 -8.25
C VAL A 64 3.88 6.00 -9.16
N ILE A 65 3.21 6.89 -9.91
CA ILE A 65 2.18 6.51 -10.89
C ILE A 65 2.79 5.69 -12.03
N ALA A 66 3.89 6.15 -12.60
CA ALA A 66 4.55 5.49 -13.74
C ALA A 66 5.03 4.07 -13.37
N VAL A 67 5.72 3.92 -12.23
CA VAL A 67 6.18 2.62 -11.73
C VAL A 67 4.98 1.73 -11.39
N GLY A 68 3.95 2.28 -10.76
CA GLY A 68 2.71 1.55 -10.51
C GLY A 68 2.05 1.03 -11.79
N ALA A 69 2.01 1.84 -12.85
CA ALA A 69 1.50 1.44 -14.16
C ALA A 69 2.36 0.32 -14.79
N VAL A 70 3.70 0.43 -14.73
CA VAL A 70 4.62 -0.63 -15.20
C VAL A 70 4.39 -1.94 -14.43
N VAL A 71 4.20 -1.87 -13.12
CA VAL A 71 3.89 -3.04 -12.29
C VAL A 71 2.55 -3.65 -12.70
N LEU A 72 1.53 -2.84 -13.00
CA LEU A 72 0.24 -3.35 -13.50
C LEU A 72 0.36 -3.99 -14.89
N LEU A 73 1.23 -3.49 -15.77
CA LEU A 73 1.51 -4.14 -17.04
C LEU A 73 2.15 -5.53 -16.84
N ALA A 74 3.00 -5.69 -15.82
CA ALA A 74 3.55 -6.99 -15.46
C ALA A 74 2.48 -7.98 -14.95
N TRP A 75 1.30 -7.52 -14.52
CA TRP A 75 0.19 -8.39 -14.14
C TRP A 75 -0.43 -9.14 -15.34
N ILE A 76 -0.30 -8.60 -16.56
CA ILE A 76 -0.83 -9.22 -17.78
C ILE A 76 -0.28 -10.64 -17.97
N PRO A 77 1.05 -10.85 -18.07
CA PRO A 77 1.60 -12.20 -18.16
C PRO A 77 1.40 -13.03 -16.88
N LEU A 78 1.27 -12.37 -15.71
CA LEU A 78 0.98 -13.03 -14.45
C LEU A 78 -0.49 -13.39 -14.28
N ARG A 79 -1.37 -12.99 -15.23
CA ARG A 79 -2.82 -13.25 -15.20
C ARG A 79 -3.50 -12.78 -13.92
N GLU A 80 -3.00 -11.71 -13.30
CA GLU A 80 -3.66 -11.02 -12.19
C GLU A 80 -4.69 -10.03 -12.72
N ARG A 81 -5.76 -9.80 -11.95
CA ARG A 81 -6.83 -8.89 -12.35
C ARG A 81 -6.89 -7.69 -11.39
N PRO A 82 -6.65 -6.47 -11.89
CA PRO A 82 -6.73 -5.29 -11.04
C PRO A 82 -8.19 -5.01 -10.63
N GLY A 83 -8.38 -4.70 -9.35
CA GLY A 83 -9.63 -4.18 -8.83
C GLY A 83 -9.69 -2.65 -8.86
N ILE A 84 -10.83 -2.06 -8.49
CA ILE A 84 -10.98 -0.61 -8.37
C ILE A 84 -9.94 -0.05 -7.39
N GLY A 85 -9.75 -0.73 -6.24
CA GLY A 85 -8.74 -0.32 -5.26
C GLY A 85 -7.31 -0.35 -5.81
N THR A 86 -6.99 -1.30 -6.70
CA THR A 86 -5.67 -1.41 -7.34
C THR A 86 -5.38 -0.22 -8.24
N ILE A 87 -6.33 0.14 -9.11
CA ILE A 87 -6.18 1.27 -10.05
C ILE A 87 -6.14 2.59 -9.27
N SER A 88 -7.04 2.76 -8.30
CA SER A 88 -7.05 3.94 -7.43
C SER A 88 -5.75 4.09 -6.65
N ASN A 89 -5.15 2.98 -6.19
CA ASN A 89 -3.87 3.00 -5.47
C ASN A 89 -2.76 3.64 -6.31
N VAL A 90 -2.63 3.27 -7.58
CA VAL A 90 -1.60 3.83 -8.48
C VAL A 90 -1.74 5.33 -8.62
N VAL A 91 -2.95 5.82 -8.87
CA VAL A 91 -3.16 7.24 -9.19
C VAL A 91 -3.21 8.11 -7.93
N VAL A 92 -4.02 7.71 -6.95
CA VAL A 92 -4.31 8.56 -5.78
C VAL A 92 -3.08 8.71 -4.88
N ILE A 93 -2.31 7.64 -4.67
CA ILE A 93 -1.08 7.73 -3.86
C ILE A 93 -0.09 8.71 -4.51
N GLY A 94 0.15 8.62 -5.81
CA GLY A 94 1.08 9.51 -6.49
C GLY A 94 0.65 10.98 -6.40
N LEU A 95 -0.63 11.27 -6.67
CA LEU A 95 -1.17 12.63 -6.54
C LEU A 95 -1.07 13.15 -5.10
N ALA A 96 -1.36 12.30 -4.12
CA ALA A 96 -1.27 12.66 -2.70
C ALA A 96 0.18 12.90 -2.25
N VAL A 97 1.16 12.16 -2.80
CA VAL A 97 2.59 12.39 -2.54
C VAL A 97 2.99 13.79 -2.99
N ASP A 98 2.71 14.16 -4.23
CA ASP A 98 3.08 15.46 -4.77
C ASP A 98 2.37 16.60 -4.03
N ALA A 99 1.08 16.45 -3.76
CA ALA A 99 0.32 17.44 -2.98
C ALA A 99 0.89 17.60 -1.56
N ALA A 100 1.23 16.51 -0.89
CA ALA A 100 1.81 16.57 0.45
C ALA A 100 3.22 17.18 0.44
N LEU A 101 4.06 16.83 -0.54
CA LEU A 101 5.39 17.42 -0.70
C LEU A 101 5.34 18.93 -0.99
N ALA A 102 4.29 19.42 -1.64
CA ALA A 102 4.12 20.84 -1.91
C ALA A 102 3.83 21.67 -0.63
N VAL A 103 3.19 21.06 0.39
CA VAL A 103 2.77 21.77 1.61
C VAL A 103 3.60 21.43 2.85
N LEU A 104 4.23 20.26 2.89
CA LEU A 104 5.03 19.84 4.05
C LEU A 104 6.37 20.57 4.10
N PRO A 105 6.71 21.17 5.25
CA PRO A 105 8.01 21.82 5.42
C PRO A 105 9.15 20.78 5.45
N SER A 106 10.37 21.23 5.15
CA SER A 106 11.55 20.41 5.33
C SER A 106 12.06 20.58 6.77
N PRO A 107 12.11 19.49 7.57
CA PRO A 107 12.56 19.57 8.95
C PRO A 107 14.07 19.87 9.02
N SER A 108 14.48 20.83 9.86
CA SER A 108 15.86 21.31 9.94
C SER A 108 16.72 20.62 11.02
N GLY A 109 16.08 20.04 12.05
CA GLY A 109 16.78 19.42 13.17
C GLY A 109 16.58 17.90 13.22
N LEU A 110 17.50 17.18 13.87
CA LEU A 110 17.40 15.72 14.00
C LEU A 110 16.10 15.27 14.68
N GLY A 111 15.66 15.98 15.74
CA GLY A 111 14.41 15.67 16.43
C GLY A 111 13.19 15.77 15.53
N SER A 112 13.07 16.84 14.74
CA SER A 112 11.97 16.99 13.77
C SER A 112 12.05 15.96 12.63
N ARG A 113 13.25 15.62 12.16
CA ARG A 113 13.45 14.56 11.15
C ARG A 113 13.01 13.19 11.68
N LEU A 114 13.36 12.85 12.91
CA LEU A 114 12.92 11.63 13.58
C LEU A 114 11.40 11.61 13.78
N ALA A 115 10.81 12.74 14.18
CA ALA A 115 9.35 12.86 14.32
C ALA A 115 8.64 12.65 12.98
N PHE A 116 9.14 13.21 11.87
CA PHE A 116 8.60 12.99 10.52
C PHE A 116 8.72 11.52 10.10
N ALA A 117 9.86 10.88 10.35
CA ALA A 117 10.04 9.46 10.04
C ALA A 117 9.09 8.59 10.85
N ALA A 118 8.99 8.81 12.16
CA ALA A 118 8.08 8.05 13.03
C ALA A 118 6.61 8.24 12.64
N ALA A 119 6.20 9.51 12.42
CA ALA A 119 4.85 9.82 11.95
C ALA A 119 4.56 9.16 10.59
N GLY A 120 5.51 9.20 9.66
CA GLY A 120 5.41 8.54 8.36
C GLY A 120 5.21 7.03 8.49
N ILE A 121 5.99 6.36 9.34
CA ILE A 121 5.87 4.90 9.57
C ILE A 121 4.50 4.55 10.17
N VAL A 122 4.08 5.24 11.23
CA VAL A 122 2.80 4.98 11.89
C VAL A 122 1.63 5.25 10.93
N LEU A 123 1.66 6.40 10.25
CA LEU A 123 0.62 6.78 9.29
C LEU A 123 0.54 5.78 8.13
N ASN A 124 1.68 5.27 7.65
CA ASN A 124 1.70 4.24 6.62
C ASN A 124 1.05 2.94 7.08
N GLY A 125 1.30 2.52 8.34
CA GLY A 125 0.63 1.37 8.93
C GLY A 125 -0.89 1.51 8.97
N VAL A 126 -1.39 2.68 9.40
CA VAL A 126 -2.82 3.02 9.41
C VAL A 126 -3.39 3.02 7.99
N ALA A 127 -2.72 3.71 7.08
CA ALA A 127 -3.13 3.84 5.68
C ALA A 127 -3.21 2.47 4.99
N THR A 128 -2.20 1.63 5.20
CA THR A 128 -2.15 0.28 4.67
C THR A 128 -3.29 -0.58 5.20
N ALA A 129 -3.52 -0.58 6.51
CA ALA A 129 -4.64 -1.30 7.12
C ALA A 129 -5.99 -0.79 6.59
N ALA A 130 -6.14 0.53 6.40
CA ALA A 130 -7.36 1.11 5.90
C ALA A 130 -7.66 0.68 4.45
N TYR A 131 -6.69 0.80 3.51
CA TYR A 131 -6.96 0.48 2.11
C TYR A 131 -7.07 -1.04 1.86
N ILE A 132 -6.29 -1.87 2.57
CA ILE A 132 -6.41 -3.34 2.46
C ILE A 132 -7.74 -3.81 3.07
N GLY A 133 -8.13 -3.27 4.22
CA GLY A 133 -9.33 -3.67 4.96
C GLY A 133 -10.64 -3.49 4.20
N VAL A 134 -10.68 -2.66 3.16
CA VAL A 134 -11.87 -2.48 2.31
C VAL A 134 -12.06 -3.60 1.29
N GLN A 135 -11.06 -4.43 1.01
CA GLN A 135 -11.12 -5.59 0.11
C GLN A 135 -11.61 -5.24 -1.33
N LEU A 136 -11.19 -4.08 -1.86
CA LEU A 136 -11.53 -3.62 -3.22
C LEU A 136 -10.45 -3.92 -4.26
N GLY A 137 -9.49 -4.73 -3.90
CA GLY A 137 -8.36 -5.17 -4.72
C GLY A 137 -7.02 -4.98 -4.01
N PRO A 138 -6.04 -5.85 -4.26
CA PRO A 138 -4.71 -5.72 -3.69
C PRO A 138 -3.96 -4.54 -4.30
N GLY A 139 -2.94 -4.03 -3.60
CA GLY A 139 -2.02 -3.07 -4.17
C GLY A 139 -1.23 -3.65 -5.36
N PRO A 140 -0.71 -2.81 -6.28
CA PRO A 140 0.05 -3.27 -7.44
C PRO A 140 1.22 -4.21 -7.06
N ARG A 141 1.92 -3.89 -5.98
CA ARG A 141 3.07 -4.64 -5.46
C ARG A 141 2.66 -6.01 -4.90
N ASP A 142 1.50 -6.05 -4.23
CA ASP A 142 0.99 -7.29 -3.62
C ASP A 142 0.57 -8.28 -4.70
N GLY A 143 -0.08 -7.81 -5.77
CA GLY A 143 -0.44 -8.67 -6.90
C GLY A 143 0.76 -9.12 -7.70
N LEU A 144 1.79 -8.28 -7.89
CA LEU A 144 3.06 -8.69 -8.47
C LEU A 144 3.68 -9.85 -7.66
N MET A 145 3.74 -9.69 -6.34
CA MET A 145 4.24 -10.73 -5.43
C MET A 145 3.43 -12.02 -5.56
N THR A 146 2.10 -11.93 -5.49
CA THR A 146 1.21 -13.09 -5.58
C THR A 146 1.35 -13.80 -6.92
N GLY A 147 1.40 -13.05 -8.02
CA GLY A 147 1.60 -13.60 -9.36
C GLY A 147 2.94 -14.31 -9.50
N LEU A 148 4.02 -13.73 -8.97
CA LEU A 148 5.34 -14.36 -8.99
C LEU A 148 5.42 -15.61 -8.11
N VAL A 149 4.78 -15.60 -6.93
CA VAL A 149 4.67 -16.81 -6.08
C VAL A 149 4.00 -17.94 -6.85
N ARG A 150 2.89 -17.65 -7.52
CA ARG A 150 2.16 -18.64 -8.32
C ARG A 150 2.98 -19.14 -9.52
N LEU A 151 3.70 -18.25 -10.19
CA LEU A 151 4.51 -18.59 -11.36
C LEU A 151 5.74 -19.41 -10.99
N THR A 152 6.41 -19.07 -9.89
CA THR A 152 7.71 -19.69 -9.51
C THR A 152 7.56 -20.84 -8.54
N GLY A 153 6.42 -21.02 -7.89
CA GLY A 153 6.20 -22.00 -6.81
C GLY A 153 7.02 -21.73 -5.55
N ARG A 154 7.70 -20.58 -5.46
CA ARG A 154 8.51 -20.21 -4.30
C ARG A 154 7.65 -19.67 -3.16
N SER A 155 8.18 -19.69 -1.94
CA SER A 155 7.47 -19.14 -0.78
C SER A 155 7.28 -17.62 -0.92
N VAL A 156 6.17 -17.11 -0.38
CA VAL A 156 5.86 -15.67 -0.31
C VAL A 156 7.03 -14.87 0.27
N ARG A 157 7.66 -15.41 1.32
CA ARG A 157 8.80 -14.76 1.99
C ARG A 157 9.98 -14.56 1.02
N VAL A 158 10.36 -15.59 0.26
CA VAL A 158 11.48 -15.52 -0.69
C VAL A 158 11.18 -14.54 -1.82
N VAL A 159 9.98 -14.59 -2.40
CA VAL A 159 9.59 -13.69 -3.50
C VAL A 159 9.54 -12.24 -3.01
N ARG A 160 8.91 -11.99 -1.86
CA ARG A 160 8.83 -10.65 -1.28
C ARG A 160 10.21 -10.07 -1.00
N THR A 161 11.07 -10.82 -0.30
CA THR A 161 12.44 -10.37 -0.01
C THR A 161 13.22 -10.11 -1.28
N GLY A 162 13.09 -10.98 -2.29
CA GLY A 162 13.75 -10.78 -3.58
C GLY A 162 13.32 -9.49 -4.29
N ILE A 163 12.01 -9.19 -4.32
CA ILE A 163 11.49 -7.94 -4.87
C ILE A 163 12.02 -6.74 -4.07
N GLU A 164 11.91 -6.78 -2.74
CA GLU A 164 12.35 -5.68 -1.87
C GLU A 164 13.85 -5.40 -2.01
N VAL A 165 14.68 -6.43 -2.06
CA VAL A 165 16.12 -6.27 -2.29
C VAL A 165 16.40 -5.68 -3.66
N ALA A 166 15.74 -6.17 -4.71
CA ALA A 166 15.92 -5.67 -6.07
C ALA A 166 15.54 -4.18 -6.19
N VAL A 167 14.39 -3.77 -5.66
CA VAL A 167 13.94 -2.35 -5.74
C VAL A 167 14.82 -1.43 -4.90
N VAL A 168 15.25 -1.87 -3.70
CA VAL A 168 16.15 -1.09 -2.84
C VAL A 168 17.52 -0.93 -3.50
N ALA A 169 18.11 -2.01 -3.98
CA ALA A 169 19.42 -1.98 -4.63
C ALA A 169 19.41 -1.08 -5.87
N THR A 170 18.42 -1.27 -6.75
CA THR A 170 18.27 -0.43 -7.94
C THR A 170 18.04 1.02 -7.58
N GLY A 171 17.14 1.30 -6.64
CA GLY A 171 16.83 2.66 -6.21
C GLY A 171 18.02 3.36 -5.57
N TRP A 172 18.78 2.67 -4.75
CA TRP A 172 20.00 3.21 -4.13
C TRP A 172 21.08 3.52 -5.17
N LEU A 173 21.29 2.63 -6.13
CA LEU A 173 22.23 2.88 -7.25
C LEU A 173 21.82 4.07 -8.11
N LEU A 174 20.54 4.37 -8.19
CA LEU A 174 20.01 5.56 -8.88
C LEU A 174 20.02 6.84 -8.02
N GLY A 175 20.47 6.77 -6.77
CA GLY A 175 20.56 7.92 -5.86
C GLY A 175 19.38 8.06 -4.88
N GLY A 176 18.55 7.05 -4.75
CA GLY A 176 17.48 7.03 -3.75
C GLY A 176 18.00 6.97 -2.31
N THR A 177 17.27 7.55 -1.38
CA THR A 177 17.69 7.70 0.01
C THR A 177 17.47 6.43 0.83
N LEU A 178 18.55 5.75 1.17
CA LEU A 178 18.58 4.59 2.07
C LEU A 178 19.17 5.02 3.42
N GLY A 179 18.56 4.60 4.53
CA GLY A 179 19.06 4.98 5.85
C GLY A 179 18.30 4.36 7.02
N LEU A 180 18.48 4.95 8.21
CA LEU A 180 17.85 4.48 9.46
C LEU A 180 16.33 4.39 9.35
N GLY A 181 15.69 5.35 8.67
CA GLY A 181 14.24 5.33 8.43
C GLY A 181 13.78 4.11 7.64
N THR A 182 14.57 3.67 6.65
CA THR A 182 14.27 2.46 5.86
C THR A 182 14.30 1.22 6.75
N LEU A 183 15.31 1.12 7.61
CA LEU A 183 15.46 0.00 8.55
C LEU A 183 14.31 -0.03 9.55
N LEU A 184 14.00 1.12 10.17
CA LEU A 184 12.89 1.25 11.12
C LEU A 184 11.55 0.89 10.48
N TYR A 185 11.32 1.37 9.26
CA TYR A 185 10.13 1.01 8.49
C TYR A 185 10.03 -0.51 8.29
N ALA A 186 11.10 -1.14 7.81
CA ALA A 186 11.11 -2.59 7.53
C ALA A 186 10.80 -3.44 8.79
N VAL A 187 11.29 -3.00 9.96
CA VAL A 187 11.05 -3.69 11.24
C VAL A 187 9.63 -3.45 11.76
N CYS A 188 9.13 -2.21 11.67
CA CYS A 188 7.89 -1.81 12.35
C CYS A 188 6.63 -2.07 11.52
N ILE A 189 6.69 -1.93 10.17
CA ILE A 189 5.49 -1.90 9.34
C ILE A 189 4.67 -3.19 9.42
N GLY A 190 5.31 -4.35 9.46
CA GLY A 190 4.62 -5.63 9.55
C GLY A 190 3.77 -5.76 10.81
N SER A 191 4.32 -5.42 11.96
CA SER A 191 3.64 -5.46 13.26
C SER A 191 2.52 -4.42 13.34
N LEU A 192 2.74 -3.21 12.80
CA LEU A 192 1.73 -2.16 12.76
C LEU A 192 0.52 -2.57 11.93
N VAL A 193 0.74 -3.04 10.70
CA VAL A 193 -0.33 -3.49 9.82
C VAL A 193 -1.08 -4.67 10.42
N HIS A 194 -0.37 -5.66 10.96
CA HIS A 194 -1.00 -6.82 11.62
C HIS A 194 -1.93 -6.42 12.77
N SER A 195 -1.53 -5.48 13.59
CA SER A 195 -2.30 -5.01 14.75
C SER A 195 -3.49 -4.14 14.35
N LEU A 196 -3.36 -3.37 13.26
CA LEU A 196 -4.37 -2.40 12.84
C LEU A 196 -5.40 -3.01 11.87
N LEU A 197 -5.00 -3.95 11.02
CA LEU A 197 -5.85 -4.52 9.97
C LEU A 197 -7.20 -5.02 10.46
N PRO A 198 -7.33 -5.74 11.60
CA PRO A 198 -8.63 -6.19 12.08
C PRO A 198 -9.62 -5.05 12.37
N ARG A 199 -9.12 -3.86 12.77
CA ARG A 199 -9.95 -2.69 13.07
C ARG A 199 -10.49 -2.01 11.81
N PHE A 200 -9.78 -2.15 10.69
CA PHE A 200 -10.12 -1.53 9.42
C PHE A 200 -10.78 -2.50 8.43
N THR A 201 -10.81 -3.80 8.73
CA THR A 201 -11.47 -4.78 7.87
C THR A 201 -12.97 -4.58 7.88
N VAL A 202 -13.55 -4.48 6.70
CA VAL A 202 -15.01 -4.35 6.53
C VAL A 202 -15.59 -5.75 6.34
N ASP A 203 -16.47 -6.18 7.27
CA ASP A 203 -17.19 -7.44 7.16
C ASP A 203 -18.16 -7.39 5.98
N LEU A 204 -17.98 -8.32 5.07
CA LEU A 204 -18.81 -8.45 3.86
C LEU A 204 -19.98 -9.42 4.04
N VAL A 205 -20.02 -10.14 5.15
CA VAL A 205 -21.11 -11.04 5.50
C VAL A 205 -22.13 -10.23 6.32
N PRO A 206 -23.42 -10.16 5.90
CA PRO A 206 -24.46 -9.63 6.78
C PRO A 206 -24.51 -10.48 8.06
N PRO A 207 -24.84 -9.91 9.22
CA PRO A 207 -25.18 -10.73 10.39
C PRO A 207 -26.22 -11.75 9.96
N ALA A 208 -25.98 -13.02 10.29
CA ALA A 208 -27.01 -14.04 10.07
C ALA A 208 -28.29 -13.56 10.75
N ASP A 209 -29.38 -13.41 10.01
CA ASP A 209 -30.66 -13.12 10.60
C ASP A 209 -30.91 -14.19 11.67
N PRO A 210 -31.36 -13.84 12.87
CA PRO A 210 -31.75 -14.82 13.87
C PRO A 210 -33.03 -15.51 13.40
N VAL A 211 -32.90 -16.37 12.36
CA VAL A 211 -33.99 -17.21 11.89
C VAL A 211 -34.22 -18.28 12.94
N GLY A 212 -35.29 -18.16 13.67
CA GLY A 212 -35.88 -19.30 14.32
C GLY A 212 -35.98 -19.37 15.84
N ALA A 213 -36.15 -18.24 16.52
CA ALA A 213 -36.62 -18.30 17.92
C ALA A 213 -38.15 -18.15 18.07
N GLY A 214 -38.91 -18.52 17.04
CA GLY A 214 -40.35 -18.26 17.03
C GLY A 214 -41.22 -19.31 16.36
N ALA A 215 -40.84 -20.60 16.40
CA ALA A 215 -41.72 -21.67 15.91
C ALA A 215 -41.62 -22.93 16.78
N ALA A 216 -41.91 -22.79 18.06
CA ALA A 216 -42.26 -23.88 18.95
C ALA A 216 -43.14 -23.33 20.08
N ALA A 217 -44.43 -23.14 19.77
CA ALA A 217 -45.49 -22.99 20.75
C ALA A 217 -46.73 -23.67 20.15
#